data_9d42ae3227850fa84bd1fab574b8994b
#
_entry.id   9d42ae3227850fa84bd1fab574b8994b
#
_cell.length_a   1.000
_cell.length_b   1.000
_cell.length_c   1.000
_cell.angle_alpha   90.00
_cell.angle_beta   90.00
_cell.angle_gamma   90.00
#
_symmetry.space_group_name_H-M   'P 1'
#
loop_
_entity.id
_entity.type
_entity.pdbx_description
1 polymer ?
#
loop_
_entity_poly.entity_id
_entity_poly.type
_entity_poly.pdbx_seq_one_letter_code
_entity_poly.pdbx_strand_id
1 'polypeptide(L)'
;MSERILDVSVTTRYIDDQSAPERGSYVFTYSVTIRNTGKVGAQLIARHWIITDANNHIEEVRGLGVVGRQPLIKPGEEFEYTSGTALATPQGSMQGEFLCVTEKGEQFQVKVPEFVLSLPRTLH
;
A
#
# COMPACT_ATOMS: atom_id res chain seq x y z
N MET A 1 16.81 -7.76 18.73
CA MET A 1 15.66 -8.09 17.89
C MET A 1 14.60 -7.00 18.04
N SER A 2 14.25 -6.35 16.96
CA SER A 2 13.24 -5.29 17.02
C SER A 2 11.85 -5.91 17.13
N GLU A 3 11.04 -5.33 17.99
CA GLU A 3 9.65 -5.72 18.13
C GLU A 3 8.86 -5.16 16.94
N ARG A 4 7.95 -5.97 16.40
CA ARG A 4 7.08 -5.49 15.33
C ARG A 4 6.06 -4.54 15.95
N ILE A 5 6.05 -3.29 15.49
CA ILE A 5 5.15 -2.26 16.01
C ILE A 5 3.90 -2.15 15.16
N LEU A 6 4.04 -2.22 13.83
CA LEU A 6 2.92 -2.08 12.91
C LEU A 6 2.77 -3.31 12.04
N ASP A 7 1.52 -3.75 11.91
CA ASP A 7 1.12 -4.79 10.95
C ASP A 7 0.40 -4.11 9.81
N VAL A 8 0.68 -4.56 8.57
CA VAL A 8 0.05 -4.00 7.37
C VAL A 8 -0.66 -5.11 6.62
N SER A 9 -1.92 -4.88 6.28
CA SER A 9 -2.68 -5.76 5.39
C SER A 9 -3.24 -4.94 4.23
N VAL A 10 -3.36 -5.58 3.06
CA VAL A 10 -3.81 -4.89 1.85
C VAL A 10 -4.87 -5.75 1.16
N THR A 11 -5.95 -5.09 0.72
CA THR A 11 -6.94 -5.70 -0.16
C THR A 11 -6.98 -4.89 -1.45
N THR A 12 -7.25 -5.55 -2.57
CA THR A 12 -7.24 -4.90 -3.87
C THR A 12 -8.56 -5.10 -4.59
N ARG A 13 -8.87 -4.17 -5.49
CA ARG A 13 -10.09 -4.24 -6.28
C ARG A 13 -9.84 -3.66 -7.68
N TYR A 14 -10.30 -4.38 -8.70
CA TYR A 14 -10.30 -3.86 -10.06
C TYR A 14 -11.50 -2.94 -10.24
N ILE A 15 -11.28 -1.75 -10.84
CA ILE A 15 -12.32 -0.75 -11.05
C ILE A 15 -12.68 -0.71 -12.53
N ASP A 16 -13.66 -1.52 -12.90
CA ASP A 16 -14.08 -1.67 -14.29
C ASP A 16 -14.54 -0.35 -14.91
N ASP A 17 -15.34 0.42 -14.18
CA ASP A 17 -15.91 1.67 -14.64
C ASP A 17 -14.87 2.73 -15.02
N GLN A 18 -13.69 2.67 -14.43
CA GLN A 18 -12.63 3.63 -14.68
C GLN A 18 -11.55 3.08 -15.58
N SER A 19 -11.67 1.82 -15.97
CA SER A 19 -10.69 1.15 -16.80
C SER A 19 -11.05 1.30 -18.27
N ALA A 20 -10.03 1.26 -19.12
CA ALA A 20 -10.18 1.30 -20.57
C ALA A 20 -9.22 0.29 -21.19
N PRO A 21 -9.56 -1.03 -21.13
CA PRO A 21 -8.67 -2.08 -21.63
C PRO A 21 -8.26 -1.89 -23.08
N GLU A 22 -9.15 -1.34 -23.91
CA GLU A 22 -8.86 -1.06 -25.32
C GLU A 22 -7.77 0.00 -25.50
N ARG A 23 -7.48 0.76 -24.44
CA ARG A 23 -6.40 1.76 -24.44
C ARG A 23 -5.23 1.31 -23.56
N GLY A 24 -5.26 0.07 -23.09
CA GLY A 24 -4.22 -0.41 -22.19
C GLY A 24 -4.23 0.27 -20.83
N SER A 25 -5.42 0.54 -20.30
CA SER A 25 -5.55 1.17 -18.98
C SER A 25 -6.42 0.31 -18.07
N TYR A 26 -5.79 -0.21 -17.00
CA TYR A 26 -6.45 -1.08 -16.03
C TYR A 26 -6.31 -0.41 -14.67
N VAL A 27 -7.45 0.02 -14.11
CA VAL A 27 -7.46 0.79 -12.85
C VAL A 27 -7.79 -0.12 -11.69
N PHE A 28 -7.00 -0.01 -10.63
CA PHE A 28 -7.18 -0.76 -9.40
C PHE A 28 -7.19 0.19 -8.21
N THR A 29 -7.93 -0.18 -7.17
CA THR A 29 -7.77 0.43 -5.87
C THR A 29 -7.13 -0.59 -4.94
N TYR A 30 -6.41 -0.08 -3.95
CA TYR A 30 -5.87 -0.90 -2.89
C TYR A 30 -6.17 -0.24 -1.57
N SER A 31 -6.68 -1.03 -0.63
CA SER A 31 -7.04 -0.57 0.70
C SER A 31 -6.02 -1.12 1.68
N VAL A 32 -5.37 -0.24 2.40
CA VAL A 32 -4.28 -0.58 3.31
C VAL A 32 -4.77 -0.37 4.73
N THR A 33 -4.61 -1.38 5.58
CA THR A 33 -4.92 -1.29 6.99
C THR A 33 -3.63 -1.45 7.77
N ILE A 34 -3.31 -0.47 8.60
CA ILE A 34 -2.11 -0.44 9.41
C ILE A 34 -2.54 -0.48 10.87
N ARG A 35 -2.15 -1.54 11.57
CA ARG A 35 -2.53 -1.74 12.97
C ARG A 35 -1.31 -1.68 13.86
N ASN A 36 -1.39 -0.93 14.95
CA ASN A 36 -0.31 -0.88 15.92
C ASN A 36 -0.48 -2.02 16.93
N THR A 37 0.42 -3.00 16.86
CA THR A 37 0.42 -4.16 17.74
C THR A 37 1.51 -4.06 18.82
N GLY A 38 2.19 -2.92 18.87
CA GLY A 38 3.24 -2.67 19.86
C GLY A 38 2.74 -1.97 21.10
N LYS A 39 3.68 -1.37 21.81
CA LYS A 39 3.41 -0.71 23.10
C LYS A 39 3.59 0.79 23.05
N VAL A 40 4.08 1.32 21.93
CA VAL A 40 4.29 2.77 21.77
C VAL A 40 3.58 3.24 20.50
N GLY A 41 3.17 4.50 20.49
CA GLY A 41 2.57 5.08 19.28
C GLY A 41 3.61 5.25 18.19
N ALA A 42 3.16 5.17 16.95
CA ALA A 42 4.02 5.30 15.78
C ALA A 42 3.32 6.18 14.75
N GLN A 43 4.06 7.13 14.20
CA GLN A 43 3.55 8.01 13.16
C GLN A 43 4.12 7.62 11.81
N LEU A 44 3.24 7.49 10.83
CA LEU A 44 3.63 7.21 9.46
C LEU A 44 4.07 8.52 8.80
N ILE A 45 5.30 8.58 8.33
CA ILE A 45 5.88 9.81 7.80
C ILE A 45 5.90 9.81 6.28
N ALA A 46 6.32 8.70 5.66
CA ALA A 46 6.51 8.66 4.21
C ALA A 46 6.22 7.28 3.65
N ARG A 47 5.93 7.25 2.34
CA ARG A 47 5.66 6.01 1.63
C ARG A 47 6.59 5.84 0.45
N HIS A 48 6.86 4.59 0.10
CA HIS A 48 7.59 4.22 -1.10
C HIS A 48 6.93 2.98 -1.70
N TRP A 49 6.45 3.09 -2.93
CA TRP A 49 5.83 1.98 -3.66
C TRP A 49 6.64 1.63 -4.88
N ILE A 50 6.70 0.35 -5.18
CA ILE A 50 7.27 -0.19 -6.42
C ILE A 50 6.15 -0.94 -7.11
N ILE A 51 5.77 -0.49 -8.30
CA ILE A 51 4.64 -1.02 -9.05
C ILE A 51 5.20 -1.67 -10.30
N THR A 52 4.89 -2.95 -10.52
CA THR A 52 5.43 -3.71 -11.64
C THR A 52 4.27 -4.27 -12.46
N ASP A 53 4.25 -4.01 -13.78
CA ASP A 53 3.23 -4.58 -14.65
C ASP A 53 3.70 -5.91 -15.24
N ALA A 54 2.85 -6.55 -16.06
CA ALA A 54 3.15 -7.86 -16.63
C ALA A 54 4.27 -7.83 -17.67
N ASN A 55 4.64 -6.64 -18.14
CA ASN A 55 5.75 -6.46 -19.08
C ASN A 55 7.06 -6.09 -18.36
N ASN A 56 7.06 -6.22 -17.03
CA ASN A 56 8.20 -5.86 -16.19
C ASN A 56 8.55 -4.38 -16.23
N HIS A 57 7.59 -3.54 -16.61
CA HIS A 57 7.75 -2.11 -16.47
C HIS A 57 7.59 -1.74 -15.00
N ILE A 58 8.55 -1.02 -14.46
CA ILE A 58 8.59 -0.69 -13.04
C ILE A 58 8.39 0.82 -12.87
N GLU A 59 7.47 1.17 -11.99
CA GLU A 59 7.23 2.55 -11.59
C GLU A 59 7.44 2.66 -10.10
N GLU A 60 8.18 3.68 -9.67
CA GLU A 60 8.38 3.96 -8.26
C GLU A 60 7.63 5.23 -7.86
N VAL A 61 6.97 5.19 -6.71
CA VAL A 61 6.25 6.33 -6.16
C VAL A 61 6.78 6.58 -4.75
N ARG A 62 7.26 7.81 -4.51
CA ARG A 62 7.73 8.23 -3.20
C ARG A 62 6.98 9.48 -2.80
N GLY A 63 6.62 9.59 -1.53
CA GLY A 63 5.97 10.79 -1.05
C GLY A 63 5.79 10.80 0.45
N LEU A 64 5.44 11.97 0.97
CA LEU A 64 5.15 12.12 2.39
C LEU A 64 3.72 11.65 2.68
N GLY A 65 3.57 10.93 3.77
CA GLY A 65 2.27 10.49 4.25
C GLY A 65 1.55 9.53 3.33
N VAL A 66 0.27 9.35 3.61
CA VAL A 66 -0.65 8.55 2.80
C VAL A 66 -1.96 9.32 2.68
N VAL A 67 -2.46 9.48 1.44
CA VAL A 67 -3.67 10.26 1.11
C VAL A 67 -3.72 11.60 1.84
N GLY A 68 -2.58 12.31 1.86
CA GLY A 68 -2.48 13.65 2.46
C GLY A 68 -2.37 13.65 3.97
N ARG A 69 -2.12 12.52 4.62
CA ARG A 69 -2.09 12.42 6.08
C ARG A 69 -0.83 11.71 6.57
N GLN A 70 -0.38 12.10 7.76
CA GLN A 70 0.72 11.43 8.46
C GLN A 70 0.18 10.96 9.81
N PRO A 71 -0.61 9.86 9.80
CA PRO A 71 -1.35 9.48 11.01
C PRO A 71 -0.43 8.97 12.12
N LEU A 72 -0.76 9.38 13.34
CA LEU A 72 -0.18 8.80 14.55
C LEU A 72 -1.10 7.66 14.96
N ILE A 73 -0.57 6.46 15.00
CA ILE A 73 -1.34 5.25 15.32
C ILE A 73 -0.90 4.79 16.71
N LYS A 74 -1.80 4.86 17.67
CA LYS A 74 -1.50 4.48 19.04
C LYS A 74 -1.65 2.96 19.22
N PRO A 75 -1.05 2.38 20.26
CA PRO A 75 -1.19 0.94 20.51
C PRO A 75 -2.65 0.51 20.52
N GLY A 76 -2.96 -0.55 19.77
CA GLY A 76 -4.32 -1.07 19.64
C GLY A 76 -5.17 -0.37 18.60
N GLU A 77 -4.71 0.75 18.07
CA GLU A 77 -5.44 1.47 17.02
C GLU A 77 -5.04 0.98 15.64
N GLU A 78 -5.92 1.25 14.67
CA GLU A 78 -5.59 1.00 13.28
C GLU A 78 -5.97 2.21 12.43
N PHE A 79 -5.26 2.37 11.31
CA PHE A 79 -5.54 3.39 10.32
C PHE A 79 -5.75 2.70 8.99
N GLU A 80 -6.82 3.04 8.29
CA GLU A 80 -7.13 2.46 6.99
C GLU A 80 -7.25 3.57 5.95
N TYR A 81 -6.71 3.32 4.77
CA TYR A 81 -6.90 4.23 3.64
C TYR A 81 -6.99 3.45 2.35
N THR A 82 -7.59 4.08 1.33
CA THR A 82 -7.72 3.50 0.00
C THR A 82 -7.12 4.47 -1.00
N SER A 83 -6.34 3.93 -1.93
CA SER A 83 -5.74 4.71 -3.00
C SER A 83 -5.86 3.92 -4.30
N GLY A 84 -5.45 4.50 -5.41
CA GLY A 84 -5.59 3.88 -6.71
C GLY A 84 -4.32 3.90 -7.52
N THR A 85 -4.27 3.01 -8.50
CA THR A 85 -3.19 2.96 -9.47
C THR A 85 -3.75 2.43 -10.79
N ALA A 86 -3.08 2.78 -11.89
CA ALA A 86 -3.43 2.27 -13.21
C ALA A 86 -2.24 1.53 -13.79
N LEU A 87 -2.51 0.35 -14.34
CA LEU A 87 -1.50 -0.46 -15.03
C LEU A 87 -1.77 -0.45 -16.53
N ALA A 88 -0.71 -0.65 -17.31
CA ALA A 88 -0.83 -0.84 -18.76
C ALA A 88 -1.23 -2.27 -19.13
N THR A 89 -1.23 -3.17 -18.16
CA THR A 89 -1.54 -4.59 -18.36
C THR A 89 -2.60 -5.03 -17.35
N PRO A 90 -3.34 -6.13 -17.65
CA PRO A 90 -4.42 -6.58 -16.76
C PRO A 90 -3.93 -7.17 -15.45
N GLN A 91 -2.63 -7.40 -15.33
CA GLN A 91 -2.05 -7.97 -14.11
C GLN A 91 -0.75 -7.31 -13.78
N GLY A 92 -0.48 -7.16 -12.50
CA GLY A 92 0.78 -6.62 -12.01
C GLY A 92 0.89 -6.84 -10.52
N SER A 93 1.83 -6.16 -9.90
CA SER A 93 2.06 -6.28 -8.47
C SER A 93 2.53 -4.96 -7.88
N MET A 94 2.38 -4.84 -6.57
CA MET A 94 2.91 -3.72 -5.81
C MET A 94 3.63 -4.25 -4.58
N GLN A 95 4.69 -3.57 -4.20
CA GLN A 95 5.36 -3.77 -2.93
C GLN A 95 5.92 -2.43 -2.48
N GLY A 96 6.25 -2.32 -1.24
CA GLY A 96 6.76 -1.05 -0.76
C GLY A 96 7.10 -1.06 0.70
N GLU A 97 7.21 0.14 1.25
CA GLU A 97 7.51 0.33 2.66
C GLU A 97 7.04 1.69 3.13
N PHE A 98 6.83 1.77 4.43
CA PHE A 98 6.52 3.03 5.10
C PHE A 98 7.67 3.39 6.03
N LEU A 99 8.05 4.66 6.01
CA LEU A 99 8.97 5.21 7.00
C LEU A 99 8.14 5.76 8.15
N CYS A 100 8.44 5.31 9.36
CA CYS A 100 7.68 5.66 10.55
C CYS A 100 8.61 6.16 11.65
N VAL A 101 8.03 6.85 12.63
CA VAL A 101 8.76 7.29 13.81
C VAL A 101 7.91 7.00 15.04
N THR A 102 8.54 6.46 16.08
CA THR A 102 7.84 6.22 17.35
C THR A 102 7.69 7.52 18.13
N GLU A 103 6.81 7.50 19.14
CA GLU A 103 6.66 8.64 20.04
C GLU A 103 7.94 8.97 20.80
N LYS A 104 8.89 8.04 20.84
CA LYS A 104 10.21 8.26 21.45
C LYS A 104 11.24 8.79 20.47
N GLY A 105 10.83 9.06 19.23
CA GLY A 105 11.72 9.61 18.21
C GLY A 105 12.53 8.57 17.44
N GLU A 106 12.27 7.30 17.61
CA GLU A 106 12.99 6.25 16.90
C GLU A 106 12.39 6.03 15.52
N GLN A 107 13.23 6.06 14.49
CA GLN A 107 12.80 5.81 13.11
C GLN A 107 12.85 4.32 12.81
N PHE A 108 11.89 3.86 12.02
CA PHE A 108 11.88 2.48 11.57
C PHE A 108 11.10 2.37 10.25
N GLN A 109 11.34 1.28 9.53
CA GLN A 109 10.64 1.01 8.28
C GLN A 109 9.74 -0.20 8.45
N VAL A 110 8.56 -0.12 7.82
CA VAL A 110 7.61 -1.22 7.79
C VAL A 110 7.49 -1.66 6.36
N LYS A 111 7.85 -2.91 6.08
CA LYS A 111 7.72 -3.44 4.72
C LYS A 111 6.29 -3.88 4.46
N VAL A 112 5.81 -3.57 3.26
CA VAL A 112 4.56 -4.09 2.74
C VAL A 112 4.94 -5.18 1.75
N PRO A 113 4.68 -6.46 2.07
CA PRO A 113 5.01 -7.54 1.14
C PRO A 113 4.29 -7.38 -0.19
N GLU A 114 4.88 -7.94 -1.24
CA GLU A 114 4.29 -7.88 -2.57
C GLU A 114 2.85 -8.39 -2.57
N PHE A 115 1.96 -7.64 -3.21
CA PHE A 115 0.59 -8.08 -3.43
C PHE A 115 0.24 -7.94 -4.91
N VAL A 116 -0.69 -8.77 -5.37
CA VAL A 116 -1.03 -8.87 -6.78
C VAL A 116 -2.22 -7.97 -7.10
N LEU A 117 -2.12 -7.31 -8.26
CA LEU A 117 -3.23 -6.58 -8.87
C LEU A 117 -3.66 -7.40 -10.08
N SER A 118 -4.90 -7.86 -10.10
CA SER A 118 -5.38 -8.69 -11.21
C SER A 118 -6.89 -8.53 -11.38
N LEU A 119 -7.34 -8.79 -12.59
CA LEU A 119 -8.77 -8.80 -12.89
C LEU A 119 -9.47 -9.90 -12.11
N PRO A 120 -10.76 -9.73 -11.78
CA PRO A 120 -11.53 -10.80 -11.13
C PRO A 120 -11.53 -12.05 -12.00
N ARG A 121 -11.38 -13.21 -11.34
CA ARG A 121 -11.44 -14.47 -12.05
C ARG A 121 -12.89 -14.80 -12.38
N THR A 122 -13.15 -15.12 -13.65
CA THR A 122 -14.47 -15.56 -14.06
C THR A 122 -14.53 -17.07 -13.92
N LEU A 123 -15.53 -17.54 -13.18
CA LEU A 123 -15.77 -18.98 -13.04
C LEU A 123 -16.84 -19.41 -14.04
N HIS A 124 -16.58 -20.52 -14.71
CA HIS A 124 -17.51 -21.08 -15.67
C HIS A 124 -18.03 -22.43 -15.17
#